data_2cc1bdf696283b91eddfc4a3a3b90e41
#
_entry.id   2cc1bdf696283b91eddfc4a3a3b90e41
#
_cell.length_a   1.000
_cell.length_b   1.000
_cell.length_c   1.000
_cell.angle_alpha   90.00
_cell.angle_beta   90.00
_cell.angle_gamma   90.00
#
_symmetry.space_group_name_H-M   'P 1'
#
loop_
_entity.id
_entity.type
_entity.pdbx_description
1 polymer ?
#
loop_
_entity_poly.entity_id
_entity_poly.type
_entity_poly.pdbx_seq_one_letter_code
_entity_poly.pdbx_strand_id
1 'polypeptide(L)'
;IISNMEQVCAKLSASASDYLRERVSDISDISEQLLHITWPELKPRNKLVLEKPTILVAEDLTPSQFLSLDLKNLAGMILEKTGRTSHTLILARASAIPVLSGLPLDAIARYAGQPAVLDAQCGVLAINPNDAVSGYYQVAQTLADKRQKQQAQAAAQLAYSRDNKRIDIAANIGTALEAPGAFANGAEGVGLFRTEMLYMDRDSAPDEQEQFEAYQQVLLAAGDKPIIFRTMDIGGDKSIPYLNIPQEENPFLGYRAVRIYPEFAGLFRTQLRAILRAASFGNAQLMIPMVHSLDQILWVKGELQKAIVELKRDGLRHAETITLGIMVEVPSVCYIIDHFCDEVDFFSIGSNDMTQYLYAVD
;
A
#
# COMPACT_ATOMS: atom_id res chain seq x y z
N ILE A 1 -25.78 17.07 15.60
CA ILE A 1 -24.55 16.51 15.02
C ILE A 1 -23.70 15.92 16.14
N ILE A 2 -23.25 16.71 17.13
CA ILE A 2 -22.34 16.28 18.21
C ILE A 2 -22.87 15.04 18.94
N SER A 3 -24.12 15.07 19.44
CA SER A 3 -24.73 13.97 20.18
C SER A 3 -24.85 12.65 19.35
N ASN A 4 -25.15 12.76 18.06
CA ASN A 4 -25.19 11.59 17.17
C ASN A 4 -23.80 11.05 16.91
N MET A 5 -22.81 11.90 16.74
CA MET A 5 -21.41 11.53 16.59
C MET A 5 -20.89 10.78 17.82
N GLU A 6 -21.11 11.31 19.02
CA GLU A 6 -20.73 10.68 20.28
C GLU A 6 -21.34 9.27 20.41
N GLN A 7 -22.62 9.11 20.03
CA GLN A 7 -23.30 7.82 20.05
C GLN A 7 -22.70 6.82 19.03
N VAL A 8 -22.37 7.28 17.82
CA VAL A 8 -21.75 6.44 16.79
C VAL A 8 -20.35 6.05 17.22
N CYS A 9 -19.54 7.00 17.66
CA CYS A 9 -18.20 6.75 18.17
C CYS A 9 -18.19 5.77 19.36
N ALA A 10 -19.12 5.92 20.30
CA ALA A 10 -19.26 5.02 21.44
C ALA A 10 -19.62 3.59 21.01
N LYS A 11 -20.51 3.43 20.02
CA LYS A 11 -20.87 2.10 19.48
C LYS A 11 -19.70 1.44 18.76
N LEU A 12 -18.94 2.20 17.98
CA LEU A 12 -17.78 1.69 17.25
C LEU A 12 -16.63 1.33 18.21
N SER A 13 -16.38 2.17 19.22
CA SER A 13 -15.38 1.89 20.25
C SER A 13 -15.69 0.63 21.06
N ALA A 14 -16.96 0.30 21.25
CA ALA A 14 -17.42 -0.90 21.94
C ALA A 14 -17.42 -2.16 21.05
N SER A 15 -17.08 -2.03 19.75
CA SER A 15 -17.07 -3.16 18.83
C SER A 15 -15.93 -4.14 19.15
N ALA A 16 -16.19 -5.44 18.93
CA ALA A 16 -15.17 -6.48 19.01
C ALA A 16 -14.17 -6.42 17.83
N SER A 17 -14.52 -5.74 16.75
CA SER A 17 -13.66 -5.58 15.57
C SER A 17 -12.66 -4.44 15.76
N ASP A 18 -11.36 -4.74 15.65
CA ASP A 18 -10.30 -3.74 15.66
C ASP A 18 -10.47 -2.71 14.55
N TYR A 19 -10.87 -3.16 13.38
CA TYR A 19 -11.18 -2.32 12.23
C TYR A 19 -12.23 -1.25 12.54
N LEU A 20 -13.34 -1.62 13.17
CA LEU A 20 -14.40 -0.67 13.53
C LEU A 20 -13.95 0.31 14.62
N ARG A 21 -13.08 -0.12 15.53
CA ARG A 21 -12.50 0.76 16.55
C ARG A 21 -11.56 1.80 15.93
N GLU A 22 -10.78 1.42 14.91
CA GLU A 22 -9.90 2.36 14.20
C GLU A 22 -10.66 3.43 13.41
N ARG A 23 -11.89 3.13 12.93
CA ARG A 23 -12.75 4.11 12.22
C ARG A 23 -13.33 5.21 13.10
N VAL A 24 -13.21 5.11 14.40
CA VAL A 24 -13.66 6.17 15.33
C VAL A 24 -12.94 7.49 15.04
N SER A 25 -11.63 7.44 14.77
CA SER A 25 -10.84 8.63 14.45
C SER A 25 -11.29 9.28 13.14
N ASP A 26 -11.61 8.49 12.11
CA ASP A 26 -12.05 8.99 10.80
C ASP A 26 -13.42 9.69 10.92
N ILE A 27 -14.35 9.09 11.67
CA ILE A 27 -15.68 9.68 11.92
C ILE A 27 -15.57 10.95 12.75
N SER A 28 -14.70 10.98 13.75
CA SER A 28 -14.43 12.18 14.54
C SER A 28 -13.88 13.30 13.66
N ASP A 29 -12.94 13.00 12.76
CA ASP A 29 -12.34 13.96 11.84
C ASP A 29 -13.38 14.56 10.88
N ILE A 30 -14.19 13.73 10.22
CA ILE A 30 -15.29 14.17 9.34
C ILE A 30 -16.27 15.05 10.11
N SER A 31 -16.61 14.66 11.33
CA SER A 31 -17.56 15.41 12.15
C SER A 31 -17.01 16.75 12.59
N GLU A 32 -15.73 16.83 12.92
CA GLU A 32 -15.03 18.07 13.24
C GLU A 32 -14.96 19.00 12.03
N GLN A 33 -14.67 18.45 10.84
CA GLN A 33 -14.72 19.21 9.59
C GLN A 33 -16.13 19.79 9.31
N LEU A 34 -17.18 18.98 9.47
CA LEU A 34 -18.57 19.44 9.33
C LEU A 34 -18.92 20.55 10.32
N LEU A 35 -18.49 20.43 11.57
CA LEU A 35 -18.67 21.48 12.57
C LEU A 35 -17.94 22.76 12.18
N HIS A 36 -16.72 22.67 11.69
CA HIS A 36 -15.94 23.83 11.24
C HIS A 36 -16.50 24.49 9.97
N ILE A 37 -17.20 23.74 9.12
CA ILE A 37 -17.92 24.31 7.96
C ILE A 37 -19.19 25.02 8.42
N THR A 38 -19.93 24.39 9.34
CA THR A 38 -21.22 24.91 9.82
C THR A 38 -21.04 26.08 10.79
N TRP A 39 -20.00 26.04 11.62
CA TRP A 39 -19.65 27.08 12.60
C TRP A 39 -18.17 27.45 12.48
N PRO A 40 -17.81 28.34 11.54
CA PRO A 40 -16.40 28.72 11.31
C PRO A 40 -15.67 29.32 12.51
N GLU A 41 -16.42 29.87 13.47
CA GLU A 41 -15.89 30.39 14.74
C GLU A 41 -15.32 29.30 15.67
N LEU A 42 -15.68 28.01 15.46
CA LEU A 42 -15.13 26.89 16.20
C LEU A 42 -13.78 26.41 15.65
N LYS A 43 -13.37 26.89 14.47
CA LYS A 43 -12.03 26.59 13.96
C LYS A 43 -10.96 27.08 14.94
N PRO A 44 -9.95 26.25 15.25
CA PRO A 44 -8.80 26.74 16.01
C PRO A 44 -8.21 27.96 15.29
N ARG A 45 -8.16 29.09 15.98
CA ARG A 45 -7.69 30.36 15.40
C ARG A 45 -6.19 30.34 15.08
N ASN A 46 -5.42 29.44 15.69
CA ASN A 46 -3.98 29.34 15.49
C ASN A 46 -3.63 28.00 14.83
N LYS A 47 -3.11 28.05 13.59
CA LYS A 47 -2.30 26.95 13.09
C LYS A 47 -1.10 26.77 14.03
N LEU A 48 -0.82 25.54 14.40
CA LEU A 48 0.40 25.22 15.15
C LEU A 48 1.60 25.55 14.25
N VAL A 49 2.26 26.68 14.52
CA VAL A 49 3.45 27.08 13.79
C VAL A 49 4.66 26.60 14.60
N LEU A 50 5.46 25.74 14.00
CA LEU A 50 6.68 25.23 14.59
C LEU A 50 7.85 26.14 14.15
N GLU A 51 8.42 26.93 15.06
CA GLU A 51 9.50 27.88 14.76
C GLU A 51 10.88 27.21 14.64
N LYS A 52 11.04 26.01 15.21
CA LYS A 52 12.28 25.21 15.23
C LYS A 52 11.97 23.74 15.09
N PRO A 53 12.98 22.89 14.75
CA PRO A 53 12.78 21.44 14.74
C PRO A 53 12.16 20.96 16.05
N THR A 54 10.96 20.36 15.97
CA THR A 54 10.13 20.03 17.13
C THR A 54 9.59 18.61 17.01
N ILE A 55 9.62 17.87 18.11
CA ILE A 55 8.91 16.59 18.25
C ILE A 55 7.54 16.91 18.83
N LEU A 56 6.49 16.63 18.05
CA LEU A 56 5.10 16.80 18.47
C LEU A 56 4.67 15.63 19.34
N VAL A 57 4.04 15.92 20.46
CA VAL A 57 3.48 14.90 21.37
C VAL A 57 1.97 15.11 21.45
N ALA A 58 1.21 14.07 21.14
CA ALA A 58 -0.25 14.11 21.17
C ALA A 58 -0.84 12.76 21.60
N GLU A 59 -2.09 12.78 22.09
CA GLU A 59 -2.83 11.56 22.39
C GLU A 59 -3.11 10.77 21.11
N ASP A 60 -3.65 11.45 20.13
CA ASP A 60 -3.88 11.00 18.76
C ASP A 60 -3.83 12.20 17.81
N LEU A 61 -3.78 11.97 16.53
CA LEU A 61 -3.77 13.00 15.50
C LEU A 61 -4.59 12.53 14.30
N THR A 62 -5.59 13.32 13.91
CA THR A 62 -6.38 13.00 12.73
C THR A 62 -5.61 13.31 11.44
N PRO A 63 -5.94 12.66 10.31
CA PRO A 63 -5.33 12.94 9.01
C PRO A 63 -5.40 14.42 8.63
N SER A 64 -6.55 15.09 8.87
CA SER A 64 -6.72 16.52 8.58
C SER A 64 -5.85 17.40 9.46
N GLN A 65 -5.71 17.07 10.74
CA GLN A 65 -4.82 17.77 11.65
C GLN A 65 -3.37 17.63 11.20
N PHE A 66 -2.93 16.39 10.85
CA PHE A 66 -1.59 16.15 10.32
C PHE A 66 -1.30 16.98 9.06
N LEU A 67 -2.21 16.99 8.09
CA LEU A 67 -2.08 17.76 6.84
C LEU A 67 -2.07 19.29 7.08
N SER A 68 -2.58 19.76 8.21
CA SER A 68 -2.55 21.18 8.59
C SER A 68 -1.23 21.62 9.22
N LEU A 69 -0.35 20.68 9.64
CA LEU A 69 0.93 20.99 10.27
C LEU A 69 1.94 21.55 9.26
N ASP A 70 2.83 22.41 9.75
CA ASP A 70 4.04 22.78 9.01
C ASP A 70 5.08 21.65 9.16
N LEU A 71 5.15 20.78 8.15
CA LEU A 71 6.05 19.63 8.14
C LEU A 71 7.53 20.02 8.09
N LYS A 72 7.87 21.27 7.72
CA LYS A 72 9.26 21.72 7.59
C LYS A 72 10.03 21.65 8.89
N ASN A 73 9.38 21.97 10.00
CA ASN A 73 9.97 21.97 11.34
C ASN A 73 9.44 20.80 12.21
N LEU A 74 8.71 19.85 11.64
CA LEU A 74 8.26 18.66 12.35
C LEU A 74 9.36 17.60 12.32
N ALA A 75 10.16 17.50 13.38
CA ALA A 75 11.27 16.56 13.48
C ALA A 75 10.83 15.13 13.83
N GLY A 76 9.62 14.94 14.36
CA GLY A 76 9.05 13.65 14.69
C GLY A 76 7.76 13.78 15.47
N MET A 77 7.09 12.66 15.71
CA MET A 77 5.84 12.61 16.48
C MET A 77 5.85 11.49 17.50
N ILE A 78 5.16 11.73 18.62
CA ILE A 78 4.86 10.72 19.64
C ILE A 78 3.35 10.71 19.83
N LEU A 79 2.72 9.55 19.59
CA LEU A 79 1.28 9.37 19.68
C LEU A 79 0.96 8.27 20.69
N GLU A 80 0.09 8.57 21.69
CA GLU A 80 -0.23 7.62 22.74
C GLU A 80 -1.12 6.47 22.26
N LYS A 81 -2.17 6.77 21.49
CA LYS A 81 -3.28 5.85 21.15
C LYS A 81 -3.36 5.44 19.68
N THR A 82 -2.34 5.69 18.90
CA THR A 82 -2.39 5.41 17.45
C THR A 82 -2.17 3.94 17.13
N GLY A 83 -3.09 3.31 16.39
CA GLY A 83 -2.95 1.97 15.83
C GLY A 83 -1.94 1.92 14.67
N ARG A 84 -1.32 0.74 14.44
CA ARG A 84 -0.30 0.54 13.39
C ARG A 84 -0.78 0.85 11.97
N THR A 85 -2.08 0.76 11.73
CA THR A 85 -2.77 0.93 10.43
C THR A 85 -3.41 2.30 10.26
N SER A 86 -3.26 3.20 11.24
CA SER A 86 -3.83 4.55 11.21
C SER A 86 -3.41 5.31 9.94
N HIS A 87 -4.37 5.97 9.27
CA HIS A 87 -4.14 6.83 8.11
C HIS A 87 -3.10 7.93 8.39
N THR A 88 -3.07 8.46 9.60
CA THR A 88 -2.06 9.44 10.03
C THR A 88 -0.65 8.86 9.99
N LEU A 89 -0.45 7.59 10.38
CA LEU A 89 0.85 6.93 10.28
C LEU A 89 1.29 6.70 8.84
N ILE A 90 0.34 6.38 7.95
CA ILE A 90 0.62 6.24 6.51
C ILE A 90 1.10 7.56 5.94
N LEU A 91 0.42 8.66 6.26
CA LEU A 91 0.82 10.02 5.85
C LEU A 91 2.17 10.44 6.42
N ALA A 92 2.42 10.14 7.70
CA ALA A 92 3.71 10.43 8.35
C ALA A 92 4.86 9.66 7.70
N ARG A 93 4.67 8.38 7.37
CA ARG A 93 5.66 7.56 6.62
C ARG A 93 5.90 8.11 5.22
N ALA A 94 4.85 8.47 4.50
CA ALA A 94 4.97 9.09 3.16
C ALA A 94 5.74 10.42 3.22
N SER A 95 5.65 11.15 4.34
CA SER A 95 6.37 12.40 4.59
C SER A 95 7.74 12.20 5.25
N ALA A 96 8.19 10.95 5.45
CA ALA A 96 9.43 10.58 6.14
C ALA A 96 9.55 11.15 7.57
N ILE A 97 8.42 11.36 8.26
CA ILE A 97 8.38 11.83 9.65
C ILE A 97 8.46 10.62 10.59
N PRO A 98 9.48 10.54 11.47
CA PRO A 98 9.59 9.45 12.44
C PRO A 98 8.48 9.54 13.49
N VAL A 99 7.84 8.39 13.79
CA VAL A 99 6.75 8.31 14.79
C VAL A 99 7.04 7.21 15.80
N LEU A 100 6.87 7.52 17.09
CA LEU A 100 6.75 6.54 18.17
C LEU A 100 5.30 6.50 18.66
N SER A 101 4.80 5.32 18.98
CA SER A 101 3.47 5.15 19.56
C SER A 101 3.51 4.34 20.86
N GLY A 102 2.46 4.49 21.68
CA GLY A 102 2.31 3.72 22.91
C GLY A 102 3.07 4.25 24.13
N LEU A 103 3.56 5.48 24.08
CA LEU A 103 4.13 6.14 25.24
C LEU A 103 3.09 6.97 25.98
N PRO A 104 2.94 6.83 27.33
CA PRO A 104 1.96 7.59 28.09
C PRO A 104 2.22 9.09 28.02
N LEU A 105 1.21 9.87 27.65
CA LEU A 105 1.31 11.31 27.49
C LEU A 105 1.74 12.01 28.80
N ASP A 106 1.17 11.60 29.91
CA ASP A 106 1.47 12.14 31.24
C ASP A 106 2.94 12.00 31.63
N ALA A 107 3.59 10.92 31.19
CA ALA A 107 4.99 10.68 31.45
C ALA A 107 5.91 11.67 30.70
N ILE A 108 5.45 12.16 29.53
CA ILE A 108 6.25 12.98 28.62
C ILE A 108 5.91 14.46 28.74
N ALA A 109 4.65 14.82 29.00
CA ALA A 109 4.17 16.21 29.02
C ALA A 109 4.96 17.14 29.94
N ARG A 110 5.43 16.62 31.07
CA ARG A 110 6.26 17.37 32.04
C ARG A 110 7.61 17.84 31.46
N TYR A 111 8.06 17.26 30.36
CA TYR A 111 9.31 17.60 29.70
C TYR A 111 9.11 18.48 28.46
N ALA A 112 7.91 19.04 28.28
CA ALA A 112 7.61 19.91 27.16
C ALA A 112 8.61 21.07 27.06
N GLY A 113 9.08 21.35 25.86
CA GLY A 113 10.06 22.42 25.59
C GLY A 113 11.52 22.04 25.86
N GLN A 114 11.79 20.85 26.36
CA GLN A 114 13.15 20.37 26.59
C GLN A 114 13.78 19.73 25.35
N PRO A 115 15.11 19.76 25.19
CA PRO A 115 15.79 19.07 24.11
C PRO A 115 15.53 17.56 24.16
N ALA A 116 15.27 16.96 23.01
CA ALA A 116 15.03 15.53 22.92
C ALA A 116 15.57 14.94 21.60
N VAL A 117 15.87 13.64 21.64
CA VAL A 117 16.20 12.82 20.47
C VAL A 117 15.16 11.73 20.34
N LEU A 118 14.62 11.58 19.13
CA LEU A 118 13.66 10.54 18.76
C LEU A 118 14.28 9.60 17.72
N ASP A 119 14.42 8.34 18.07
CA ASP A 119 14.84 7.25 17.18
C ASP A 119 13.66 6.27 17.02
N ALA A 120 12.91 6.44 15.94
CA ALA A 120 11.75 5.60 15.65
C ALA A 120 12.14 4.18 15.15
N GLN A 121 13.38 3.97 14.70
CA GLN A 121 13.84 2.65 14.26
C GLN A 121 14.16 1.76 15.48
N CYS A 122 14.81 2.34 16.48
CA CYS A 122 15.16 1.64 17.72
C CYS A 122 14.10 1.77 18.82
N GLY A 123 13.04 2.57 18.61
CA GLY A 123 12.02 2.81 19.62
C GLY A 123 12.52 3.61 20.81
N VAL A 124 13.45 4.55 20.62
CA VAL A 124 14.09 5.31 21.69
C VAL A 124 13.66 6.78 21.69
N LEU A 125 13.29 7.26 22.87
CA LEU A 125 13.13 8.68 23.18
C LEU A 125 14.13 9.05 24.30
N ALA A 126 15.10 9.91 24.00
CA ALA A 126 16.00 10.46 24.98
C ALA A 126 15.68 11.93 25.26
N ILE A 127 15.28 12.25 26.48
CA ILE A 127 14.97 13.62 26.94
C ILE A 127 16.17 14.17 27.66
N ASN A 128 16.55 15.42 27.39
CA ASN A 128 17.77 16.04 27.90
C ASN A 128 19.00 15.14 27.72
N PRO A 129 19.28 14.69 26.46
CA PRO A 129 20.41 13.82 26.20
C PRO A 129 21.73 14.53 26.66
N ASN A 130 22.60 13.79 27.29
CA ASN A 130 23.95 14.29 27.59
C ASN A 130 24.78 14.39 26.30
N ASP A 131 25.98 14.99 26.41
CA ASP A 131 26.85 15.22 25.26
C ASP A 131 27.22 13.92 24.52
N ALA A 132 27.41 12.83 25.25
CA ALA A 132 27.75 11.54 24.65
C ALA A 132 26.57 10.97 23.80
N VAL A 133 25.34 11.03 24.32
CA VAL A 133 24.15 10.61 23.60
C VAL A 133 23.88 11.53 22.42
N SER A 134 23.97 12.84 22.63
CA SER A 134 23.80 13.83 21.56
C SER A 134 24.83 13.63 20.45
N GLY A 135 26.10 13.43 20.80
CA GLY A 135 27.16 13.15 19.84
C GLY A 135 26.95 11.87 19.05
N TYR A 136 26.50 10.79 19.71
CA TYR A 136 26.16 9.53 19.03
C TYR A 136 25.09 9.75 17.95
N TYR A 137 24.00 10.41 18.30
CA TYR A 137 22.89 10.61 17.34
C TYR A 137 23.22 11.62 16.24
N GLN A 138 24.06 12.61 16.51
CA GLN A 138 24.58 13.51 15.46
C GLN A 138 25.42 12.75 14.42
N VAL A 139 26.29 11.83 14.88
CA VAL A 139 27.06 10.97 13.97
C VAL A 139 26.14 10.04 13.21
N ALA A 140 25.18 9.39 13.89
CA ALA A 140 24.20 8.51 13.25
C ALA A 140 23.39 9.22 12.17
N GLN A 141 22.92 10.43 12.45
CA GLN A 141 22.19 11.26 11.47
C GLN A 141 23.08 11.64 10.27
N THR A 142 24.31 12.07 10.51
CA THR A 142 25.26 12.39 9.44
C THR A 142 25.52 11.18 8.53
N LEU A 143 25.65 10.00 9.12
CA LEU A 143 25.81 8.75 8.36
C LEU A 143 24.54 8.38 7.57
N ALA A 144 23.36 8.58 8.18
CA ALA A 144 22.08 8.35 7.51
C ALA A 144 21.90 9.30 6.30
N ASP A 145 22.18 10.60 6.49
CA ASP A 145 22.11 11.60 5.42
C ASP A 145 23.10 11.30 4.28
N LYS A 146 24.31 10.87 4.63
CA LYS A 146 25.31 10.44 3.63
C LYS A 146 24.84 9.22 2.87
N ARG A 147 24.28 8.24 3.56
CA ARG A 147 23.71 7.02 2.94
C ARG A 147 22.56 7.38 2.01
N GLN A 148 21.64 8.23 2.45
CA GLN A 148 20.51 8.68 1.64
C GLN A 148 20.97 9.40 0.36
N LYS A 149 21.97 10.30 0.46
CA LYS A 149 22.56 10.94 -0.72
C LYS A 149 23.20 9.95 -1.68
N GLN A 150 23.94 8.97 -1.16
CA GLN A 150 24.54 7.91 -1.96
C GLN A 150 23.47 7.05 -2.65
N GLN A 151 22.41 6.69 -1.93
CA GLN A 151 21.28 5.94 -2.51
C GLN A 151 20.56 6.73 -3.60
N ALA A 152 20.30 8.02 -3.39
CA ALA A 152 19.70 8.89 -4.41
C ALA A 152 20.57 9.01 -5.67
N GLN A 153 21.91 9.08 -5.51
CA GLN A 153 22.84 9.06 -6.65
C GLN A 153 22.85 7.70 -7.35
N ALA A 154 22.82 6.60 -6.59
CA ALA A 154 22.79 5.26 -7.16
C ALA A 154 21.46 4.96 -7.87
N ALA A 155 20.35 5.46 -7.34
CA ALA A 155 19.00 5.30 -7.93
C ALA A 155 18.89 5.92 -9.34
N ALA A 156 19.72 6.91 -9.65
CA ALA A 156 19.78 7.52 -10.99
C ALA A 156 20.62 6.70 -11.99
N GLN A 157 21.28 5.63 -11.55
CA GLN A 157 22.17 4.81 -12.38
C GLN A 157 21.51 3.49 -12.74
N LEU A 158 21.77 3.02 -13.96
CA LEU A 158 21.35 1.68 -14.38
C LEU A 158 22.09 0.60 -13.58
N ALA A 159 21.38 -0.43 -13.18
CA ALA A 159 21.98 -1.53 -12.44
C ALA A 159 22.58 -2.60 -13.36
N TYR A 160 23.79 -3.06 -13.02
CA TYR A 160 24.49 -4.12 -13.72
C TYR A 160 25.01 -5.17 -12.73
N SER A 161 24.92 -6.44 -13.12
CA SER A 161 25.54 -7.53 -12.39
C SER A 161 27.07 -7.51 -12.55
N ARG A 162 27.79 -8.35 -11.76
CA ARG A 162 29.27 -8.45 -11.84
C ARG A 162 29.77 -8.92 -13.22
N ASP A 163 28.96 -9.69 -13.93
CA ASP A 163 29.23 -10.14 -15.31
C ASP A 163 28.70 -9.16 -16.37
N ASN A 164 28.44 -7.90 -15.96
CA ASN A 164 28.02 -6.79 -16.81
C ASN A 164 26.69 -6.99 -17.54
N LYS A 165 25.77 -7.81 -16.98
CA LYS A 165 24.41 -7.89 -17.48
C LYS A 165 23.54 -6.81 -16.84
N ARG A 166 22.75 -6.12 -17.64
CA ARG A 166 21.79 -5.15 -17.15
C ARG A 166 20.69 -5.85 -16.33
N ILE A 167 20.34 -5.26 -15.20
CA ILE A 167 19.24 -5.69 -14.34
C ILE A 167 18.27 -4.52 -14.21
N ASP A 168 17.04 -4.70 -14.64
CA ASP A 168 16.01 -3.70 -14.50
C ASP A 168 15.51 -3.65 -13.04
N ILE A 169 15.41 -2.46 -12.46
CA ILE A 169 14.96 -2.25 -11.09
C ILE A 169 13.53 -1.70 -11.13
N ALA A 170 12.57 -2.54 -10.73
CA ALA A 170 11.17 -2.19 -10.73
C ALA A 170 10.63 -2.05 -9.29
N ALA A 171 9.64 -1.17 -9.12
CA ALA A 171 8.99 -0.94 -7.83
C ALA A 171 7.86 -1.94 -7.57
N ASN A 172 7.55 -2.18 -6.30
CA ASN A 172 6.29 -2.78 -5.87
C ASN A 172 5.41 -1.66 -5.30
N ILE A 173 4.19 -1.52 -5.79
CA ILE A 173 3.23 -0.52 -5.32
C ILE A 173 1.87 -1.15 -5.02
N GLY A 174 1.14 -0.57 -4.07
CA GLY A 174 -0.23 -0.96 -3.72
C GLY A 174 -1.29 0.01 -4.24
N THR A 175 -0.91 1.26 -4.49
CA THR A 175 -1.82 2.31 -4.94
C THR A 175 -1.22 3.12 -6.09
N ALA A 176 -2.09 3.75 -6.89
CA ALA A 176 -1.67 4.63 -7.97
C ALA A 176 -0.87 5.86 -7.47
N LEU A 177 -1.14 6.31 -6.25
CA LEU A 177 -0.47 7.47 -5.63
C LEU A 177 1.02 7.23 -5.34
N GLU A 178 1.45 5.97 -5.23
CA GLU A 178 2.85 5.61 -4.98
C GLU A 178 3.72 5.69 -6.24
N ALA A 179 3.12 5.59 -7.42
CA ALA A 179 3.85 5.51 -8.69
C ALA A 179 4.77 6.71 -8.96
N PRO A 180 4.35 7.98 -8.80
CA PRO A 180 5.24 9.13 -9.01
C PRO A 180 6.47 9.09 -8.10
N GLY A 181 6.28 8.73 -6.82
CA GLY A 181 7.38 8.59 -5.86
C GLY A 181 8.35 7.47 -6.23
N ALA A 182 7.83 6.32 -6.68
CA ALA A 182 8.64 5.19 -7.14
C ALA A 182 9.53 5.59 -8.33
N PHE A 183 8.96 6.27 -9.33
CA PHE A 183 9.73 6.73 -10.50
C PHE A 183 10.73 7.83 -10.17
N ALA A 184 10.39 8.75 -9.26
CA ALA A 184 11.32 9.76 -8.76
C ALA A 184 12.51 9.15 -8.03
N ASN A 185 12.33 7.98 -7.41
CA ASN A 185 13.40 7.20 -6.76
C ASN A 185 14.12 6.23 -7.71
N GLY A 186 13.95 6.36 -9.02
CA GLY A 186 14.73 5.63 -10.02
C GLY A 186 14.13 4.29 -10.48
N ALA A 187 12.87 3.99 -10.15
CA ALA A 187 12.23 2.79 -10.67
C ALA A 187 12.11 2.82 -12.20
N GLU A 188 12.53 1.74 -12.85
CA GLU A 188 12.50 1.58 -14.31
C GLU A 188 11.14 1.01 -14.78
N GLY A 189 10.27 0.60 -13.85
CA GLY A 189 8.94 0.10 -14.06
C GLY A 189 8.26 -0.23 -12.74
N VAL A 190 7.06 -0.80 -12.82
CA VAL A 190 6.39 -1.43 -11.67
C VAL A 190 6.39 -2.93 -11.91
N GLY A 191 7.17 -3.66 -11.12
CA GLY A 191 7.27 -5.11 -11.17
C GLY A 191 6.09 -5.82 -10.48
N LEU A 192 5.39 -5.10 -9.61
CA LEU A 192 4.18 -5.59 -8.94
C LEU A 192 3.27 -4.43 -8.56
N PHE A 193 2.14 -4.30 -9.24
CA PHE A 193 1.00 -3.52 -8.75
C PHE A 193 0.03 -4.46 -8.03
N ARG A 194 -0.13 -4.28 -6.73
CA ARG A 194 -1.01 -5.08 -5.87
C ARG A 194 -2.45 -4.61 -6.00
N THR A 195 -3.19 -5.19 -6.93
CA THR A 195 -4.56 -4.75 -7.22
C THR A 195 -5.56 -5.06 -6.12
N GLU A 196 -5.25 -5.99 -5.22
CA GLU A 196 -6.11 -6.36 -4.09
C GLU A 196 -6.44 -5.17 -3.16
N MET A 197 -5.57 -4.16 -3.10
CA MET A 197 -5.83 -2.94 -2.32
C MET A 197 -7.07 -2.18 -2.77
N LEU A 198 -7.48 -2.34 -4.04
CA LEU A 198 -8.72 -1.74 -4.55
C LEU A 198 -9.98 -2.45 -4.04
N TYR A 199 -9.85 -3.67 -3.57
CA TYR A 199 -10.96 -4.53 -3.10
C TYR A 199 -11.11 -4.53 -1.59
N MET A 200 -10.07 -4.11 -0.86
CA MET A 200 -10.07 -4.10 0.60
C MET A 200 -10.75 -2.84 1.16
N ASP A 201 -11.14 -2.91 2.43
CA ASP A 201 -11.70 -1.79 3.20
C ASP A 201 -12.95 -1.12 2.59
N ARG A 202 -13.84 -1.93 1.99
CA ARG A 202 -15.06 -1.45 1.32
C ARG A 202 -16.20 -2.45 1.43
N ASP A 203 -17.42 -1.98 1.21
CA ASP A 203 -18.65 -2.78 1.34
C ASP A 203 -19.06 -3.48 0.04
N SER A 204 -18.43 -3.15 -1.09
CA SER A 204 -18.72 -3.73 -2.40
C SER A 204 -17.49 -3.74 -3.29
N ALA A 205 -17.45 -4.66 -4.25
CA ALA A 205 -16.36 -4.72 -5.23
C ALA A 205 -16.26 -3.43 -6.05
N PRO A 206 -15.03 -2.99 -6.41
CA PRO A 206 -14.84 -1.86 -7.32
C PRO A 206 -15.43 -2.18 -8.69
N ASP A 207 -16.12 -1.23 -9.28
CA ASP A 207 -16.65 -1.37 -10.62
C ASP A 207 -15.53 -1.27 -11.69
N GLU A 208 -15.88 -1.52 -12.96
CA GLU A 208 -14.91 -1.48 -14.08
C GLU A 208 -14.31 -0.09 -14.26
N GLN A 209 -15.10 0.97 -14.06
CA GLN A 209 -14.65 2.34 -14.29
C GLN A 209 -13.68 2.79 -13.21
N GLU A 210 -13.96 2.48 -11.97
CA GLU A 210 -13.10 2.79 -10.83
C GLU A 210 -11.73 2.08 -10.94
N GLN A 211 -11.75 0.80 -11.30
CA GLN A 211 -10.52 0.06 -11.56
C GLN A 211 -9.74 0.62 -12.75
N PHE A 212 -10.43 0.92 -13.85
CA PHE A 212 -9.83 1.50 -15.04
C PHE A 212 -9.10 2.83 -14.71
N GLU A 213 -9.73 3.72 -13.96
CA GLU A 213 -9.15 5.01 -13.58
C GLU A 213 -7.88 4.84 -12.74
N ALA A 214 -7.89 3.93 -11.78
CA ALA A 214 -6.72 3.62 -10.97
C ALA A 214 -5.55 3.07 -11.82
N TYR A 215 -5.83 2.13 -12.72
CA TYR A 215 -4.80 1.54 -13.59
C TYR A 215 -4.28 2.53 -14.63
N GLN A 216 -5.17 3.33 -15.23
CA GLN A 216 -4.79 4.40 -16.17
C GLN A 216 -3.88 5.44 -15.51
N GLN A 217 -4.17 5.86 -14.27
CA GLN A 217 -3.36 6.83 -13.55
C GLN A 217 -1.92 6.36 -13.39
N VAL A 218 -1.70 5.09 -13.08
CA VAL A 218 -0.35 4.51 -12.97
C VAL A 218 0.36 4.49 -14.32
N LEU A 219 -0.33 4.05 -15.37
CA LEU A 219 0.25 3.99 -16.72
C LEU A 219 0.62 5.37 -17.25
N LEU A 220 -0.21 6.37 -17.01
CA LEU A 220 0.10 7.77 -17.39
C LEU A 220 1.31 8.30 -16.61
N ALA A 221 1.45 7.96 -15.33
CA ALA A 221 2.62 8.34 -14.53
C ALA A 221 3.91 7.61 -14.98
N ALA A 222 3.77 6.40 -15.53
CA ALA A 222 4.88 5.56 -15.97
C ALA A 222 5.45 5.97 -17.34
N GLY A 223 4.63 6.57 -18.22
CA GLY A 223 4.99 6.79 -19.63
C GLY A 223 5.21 5.46 -20.34
N ASP A 224 6.41 5.25 -20.92
CA ASP A 224 6.76 4.03 -21.65
C ASP A 224 7.22 2.87 -20.75
N LYS A 225 7.38 3.10 -19.46
CA LYS A 225 7.89 2.08 -18.52
C LYS A 225 6.86 0.96 -18.31
N PRO A 226 7.31 -0.31 -18.16
CA PRO A 226 6.40 -1.44 -17.96
C PRO A 226 5.74 -1.40 -16.59
N ILE A 227 4.45 -1.76 -16.57
CA ILE A 227 3.64 -1.90 -15.36
C ILE A 227 3.03 -3.30 -15.35
N ILE A 228 3.42 -4.11 -14.37
CA ILE A 228 2.88 -5.45 -14.16
C ILE A 228 1.72 -5.37 -13.18
N PHE A 229 0.50 -5.55 -13.68
CA PHE A 229 -0.71 -5.67 -12.86
C PHE A 229 -0.89 -7.11 -12.42
N ARG A 230 -0.75 -7.37 -11.12
CA ARG A 230 -1.13 -8.65 -10.56
C ARG A 230 -2.64 -8.70 -10.42
N THR A 231 -3.31 -9.70 -10.98
CA THR A 231 -4.74 -9.89 -10.75
C THR A 231 -5.02 -10.11 -9.26
N MET A 232 -6.24 -9.83 -8.83
CA MET A 232 -6.64 -9.79 -7.43
C MET A 232 -6.19 -11.04 -6.66
N ASP A 233 -5.38 -10.85 -5.63
CA ASP A 233 -4.94 -11.90 -4.71
C ASP A 233 -5.74 -11.76 -3.40
N ILE A 234 -6.99 -12.17 -3.45
CA ILE A 234 -7.98 -12.11 -2.36
C ILE A 234 -8.41 -13.52 -1.96
N GLY A 235 -8.96 -13.64 -0.76
CA GLY A 235 -9.23 -14.93 -0.10
C GLY A 235 -8.09 -15.32 0.83
N GLY A 236 -8.19 -16.48 1.44
CA GLY A 236 -7.23 -16.92 2.45
C GLY A 236 -7.23 -15.98 3.67
N ASP A 237 -6.09 -15.40 3.98
CA ASP A 237 -5.89 -14.43 5.06
C ASP A 237 -6.47 -13.03 4.77
N LYS A 238 -6.70 -12.71 3.49
CA LYS A 238 -7.27 -11.44 3.04
C LYS A 238 -8.78 -11.55 2.91
N SER A 239 -9.47 -11.48 4.04
CA SER A 239 -10.93 -11.56 4.09
C SER A 239 -11.58 -10.33 3.45
N ILE A 240 -12.51 -10.59 2.52
CA ILE A 240 -13.35 -9.57 1.88
C ILE A 240 -14.80 -9.88 2.20
N PRO A 241 -15.44 -9.12 3.12
CA PRO A 241 -16.75 -9.46 3.68
C PRO A 241 -17.85 -9.64 2.65
N TYR A 242 -17.84 -8.84 1.57
CA TYR A 242 -18.89 -8.89 0.55
C TYR A 242 -18.79 -10.06 -0.45
N LEU A 243 -17.70 -10.86 -0.41
CA LEU A 243 -17.54 -12.01 -1.30
C LEU A 243 -18.01 -13.33 -0.67
N ASN A 244 -18.31 -13.34 0.65
CA ASN A 244 -18.74 -14.52 1.38
C ASN A 244 -17.85 -15.76 1.15
N ILE A 245 -16.52 -15.54 1.04
CA ILE A 245 -15.56 -16.63 0.90
C ILE A 245 -15.57 -17.46 2.19
N PRO A 246 -15.68 -18.80 2.12
CA PRO A 246 -15.69 -19.65 3.30
C PRO A 246 -14.42 -19.46 4.13
N GLN A 247 -14.57 -19.43 5.45
CA GLN A 247 -13.42 -19.44 6.35
C GLN A 247 -12.84 -20.86 6.40
N GLU A 248 -11.53 -20.96 6.20
CA GLU A 248 -10.80 -22.23 6.17
C GLU A 248 -9.88 -22.35 7.38
N GLU A 249 -9.53 -23.58 7.76
CA GLU A 249 -8.62 -23.85 8.88
C GLU A 249 -7.18 -23.43 8.57
N ASN A 250 -6.77 -23.49 7.29
CA ASN A 250 -5.45 -23.10 6.81
C ASN A 250 -5.58 -22.09 5.66
N PRO A 251 -5.92 -20.83 5.92
CA PRO A 251 -6.24 -19.85 4.88
C PRO A 251 -5.15 -19.67 3.81
N PHE A 252 -3.87 -19.75 4.18
CA PHE A 252 -2.75 -19.65 3.23
C PHE A 252 -2.70 -20.80 2.21
N LEU A 253 -3.10 -22.00 2.62
CA LEU A 253 -3.15 -23.17 1.74
C LEU A 253 -4.45 -23.25 0.94
N GLY A 254 -5.40 -22.37 1.25
CA GLY A 254 -6.78 -22.51 0.88
C GLY A 254 -7.19 -21.80 -0.41
N TYR A 255 -8.41 -21.33 -0.39
CA TYR A 255 -9.18 -20.83 -1.51
C TYR A 255 -8.91 -19.33 -1.70
N ARG A 256 -7.89 -19.00 -2.52
CA ARG A 256 -7.45 -17.61 -2.79
C ARG A 256 -6.98 -17.43 -4.24
N ALA A 257 -6.93 -16.19 -4.67
CA ALA A 257 -6.37 -15.76 -5.95
C ALA A 257 -6.97 -16.54 -7.16
N VAL A 258 -6.13 -17.05 -8.06
CA VAL A 258 -6.60 -17.77 -9.26
C VAL A 258 -7.52 -18.96 -8.97
N ARG A 259 -7.48 -19.51 -7.75
CA ARG A 259 -8.34 -20.62 -7.34
C ARG A 259 -9.82 -20.22 -7.22
N ILE A 260 -10.08 -18.97 -6.84
CA ILE A 260 -11.45 -18.46 -6.66
C ILE A 260 -12.06 -17.90 -7.96
N TYR A 261 -11.25 -17.59 -8.98
CA TYR A 261 -11.71 -16.88 -10.16
C TYR A 261 -12.85 -17.58 -10.91
N PRO A 262 -12.89 -18.92 -11.05
CA PRO A 262 -14.01 -19.57 -11.72
C PRO A 262 -15.37 -19.34 -11.05
N GLU A 263 -15.42 -19.29 -9.72
CA GLU A 263 -16.63 -18.99 -8.97
C GLU A 263 -17.03 -17.51 -9.08
N PHE A 264 -16.03 -16.62 -9.09
CA PHE A 264 -16.22 -15.18 -9.23
C PHE A 264 -15.86 -14.67 -10.63
N ALA A 265 -16.16 -15.45 -11.67
CA ALA A 265 -15.76 -15.15 -13.05
C ALA A 265 -16.22 -13.77 -13.55
N GLY A 266 -17.38 -13.29 -13.08
CA GLY A 266 -17.86 -11.94 -13.39
C GLY A 266 -16.96 -10.85 -12.83
N LEU A 267 -16.55 -11.00 -11.56
CA LEU A 267 -15.64 -10.06 -10.88
C LEU A 267 -14.27 -10.07 -11.55
N PHE A 268 -13.72 -11.24 -11.82
CA PHE A 268 -12.45 -11.39 -12.51
C PHE A 268 -12.46 -10.76 -13.92
N ARG A 269 -13.55 -10.98 -14.68
CA ARG A 269 -13.71 -10.39 -16.01
C ARG A 269 -13.83 -8.86 -15.95
N THR A 270 -14.49 -8.30 -14.94
CA THR A 270 -14.53 -6.86 -14.71
C THR A 270 -13.11 -6.30 -14.53
N GLN A 271 -12.26 -6.99 -13.78
CA GLN A 271 -10.86 -6.60 -13.62
C GLN A 271 -10.08 -6.69 -14.94
N LEU A 272 -10.23 -7.79 -15.70
CA LEU A 272 -9.56 -7.96 -16.98
C LEU A 272 -9.97 -6.85 -17.98
N ARG A 273 -11.26 -6.51 -18.03
CA ARG A 273 -11.77 -5.42 -18.86
C ARG A 273 -11.14 -4.09 -18.49
N ALA A 274 -11.10 -3.78 -17.21
CA ALA A 274 -10.47 -2.54 -16.70
C ALA A 274 -8.98 -2.45 -17.06
N ILE A 275 -8.22 -3.55 -16.88
CA ILE A 275 -6.80 -3.60 -17.25
C ILE A 275 -6.60 -3.46 -18.76
N LEU A 276 -7.39 -4.16 -19.58
CA LEU A 276 -7.33 -4.06 -21.05
C LEU A 276 -7.65 -2.65 -21.55
N ARG A 277 -8.62 -1.96 -20.96
CA ARG A 277 -8.91 -0.55 -21.27
C ARG A 277 -7.73 0.34 -20.91
N ALA A 278 -7.18 0.16 -19.72
CA ALA A 278 -6.02 0.94 -19.25
C ALA A 278 -4.77 0.67 -20.10
N ALA A 279 -4.56 -0.56 -20.57
CA ALA A 279 -3.42 -0.95 -21.41
C ALA A 279 -3.33 -0.15 -22.74
N SER A 280 -4.41 0.49 -23.17
CA SER A 280 -4.36 1.40 -24.32
C SER A 280 -3.68 2.75 -24.03
N PHE A 281 -3.21 2.99 -22.83
CA PHE A 281 -2.56 4.24 -22.37
C PHE A 281 -1.08 4.07 -21.98
N GLY A 282 -0.54 2.84 -22.04
CA GLY A 282 0.87 2.59 -21.69
C GLY A 282 1.23 1.11 -21.78
N ASN A 283 2.42 0.77 -21.32
CA ASN A 283 2.98 -0.59 -21.36
C ASN A 283 2.47 -1.42 -20.16
N ALA A 284 1.24 -1.93 -20.28
CA ALA A 284 0.62 -2.80 -19.28
C ALA A 284 0.94 -4.27 -19.53
N GLN A 285 1.25 -5.00 -18.46
CA GLN A 285 1.45 -6.44 -18.45
C GLN A 285 0.54 -7.05 -17.38
N LEU A 286 0.07 -8.26 -17.59
CA LEU A 286 -0.84 -8.99 -16.70
C LEU A 286 -0.10 -10.13 -16.03
N MET A 287 -0.24 -10.29 -14.72
CA MET A 287 0.39 -11.36 -13.95
C MET A 287 -0.65 -12.09 -13.09
N ILE A 288 -0.64 -13.42 -13.19
CA ILE A 288 -1.57 -14.28 -12.44
C ILE A 288 -0.87 -14.84 -11.20
N PRO A 289 -1.38 -14.57 -9.98
CA PRO A 289 -0.83 -15.13 -8.74
C PRO A 289 -1.31 -16.55 -8.45
N MET A 290 -0.63 -17.26 -7.56
CA MET A 290 -1.04 -18.55 -6.97
C MET A 290 -1.32 -19.67 -7.97
N VAL A 291 -0.72 -19.60 -9.16
CA VAL A 291 -0.85 -20.62 -10.20
C VAL A 291 -0.21 -21.92 -9.73
N HIS A 292 -0.89 -23.05 -9.95
CA HIS A 292 -0.36 -24.39 -9.63
C HIS A 292 -0.61 -25.42 -10.72
N SER A 293 -1.40 -25.11 -11.74
CA SER A 293 -1.66 -25.98 -12.89
C SER A 293 -1.81 -25.19 -14.19
N LEU A 294 -1.52 -25.84 -15.31
CA LEU A 294 -1.66 -25.25 -16.64
C LEU A 294 -3.13 -24.91 -16.98
N ASP A 295 -4.05 -25.73 -16.53
CA ASP A 295 -5.50 -25.52 -16.79
C ASP A 295 -6.00 -24.16 -16.29
N GLN A 296 -5.42 -23.67 -15.20
CA GLN A 296 -5.75 -22.35 -14.68
C GLN A 296 -5.40 -21.24 -15.68
N ILE A 297 -4.23 -21.34 -16.32
CA ILE A 297 -3.79 -20.36 -17.32
C ILE A 297 -4.60 -20.47 -18.61
N LEU A 298 -4.92 -21.66 -19.06
CA LEU A 298 -5.80 -21.86 -20.21
C LEU A 298 -7.19 -21.29 -19.94
N TRP A 299 -7.73 -21.46 -18.74
CA TRP A 299 -8.99 -20.85 -18.33
C TRP A 299 -8.89 -19.31 -18.29
N VAL A 300 -7.82 -18.74 -17.73
CA VAL A 300 -7.59 -17.28 -17.71
C VAL A 300 -7.52 -16.72 -19.13
N LYS A 301 -6.82 -17.37 -20.05
CA LYS A 301 -6.77 -16.98 -21.47
C LYS A 301 -8.17 -16.96 -22.10
N GLY A 302 -9.00 -17.94 -21.74
CA GLY A 302 -10.41 -17.98 -22.17
C GLY A 302 -11.21 -16.78 -21.67
N GLU A 303 -11.04 -16.39 -20.39
CA GLU A 303 -11.71 -15.21 -19.80
C GLU A 303 -11.17 -13.89 -20.41
N LEU A 304 -9.87 -13.82 -20.67
CA LEU A 304 -9.24 -12.68 -21.34
C LEU A 304 -9.82 -12.46 -22.74
N GLN A 305 -9.98 -13.53 -23.50
CA GLN A 305 -10.61 -13.48 -24.82
C GLN A 305 -12.08 -13.01 -24.75
N LYS A 306 -12.84 -13.49 -23.76
CA LYS A 306 -14.22 -13.03 -23.52
C LYS A 306 -14.25 -11.54 -23.22
N ALA A 307 -13.34 -11.05 -22.35
CA ALA A 307 -13.24 -9.64 -22.01
C ALA A 307 -12.95 -8.76 -23.23
N ILE A 308 -12.04 -9.19 -24.12
CA ILE A 308 -11.72 -8.48 -25.38
C ILE A 308 -12.96 -8.42 -26.29
N VAL A 309 -13.66 -9.53 -26.46
CA VAL A 309 -14.88 -9.61 -27.28
C VAL A 309 -15.97 -8.68 -26.75
N GLU A 310 -16.17 -8.67 -25.43
CA GLU A 310 -17.15 -7.79 -24.79
C GLU A 310 -16.77 -6.31 -24.96
N LEU A 311 -15.51 -5.92 -24.73
CA LEU A 311 -15.04 -4.54 -24.90
C LEU A 311 -15.21 -4.07 -26.35
N LYS A 312 -14.93 -4.94 -27.31
CA LYS A 312 -15.12 -4.67 -28.74
C LYS A 312 -16.58 -4.46 -29.08
N ARG A 313 -17.47 -5.32 -28.57
CA ARG A 313 -18.92 -5.18 -28.72
C ARG A 313 -19.43 -3.87 -28.12
N ASP A 314 -18.92 -3.48 -26.95
CA ASP A 314 -19.34 -2.29 -26.24
C ASP A 314 -18.70 -1.00 -26.80
N GLY A 315 -17.84 -1.11 -27.83
CA GLY A 315 -17.18 0.04 -28.49
C GLY A 315 -16.18 0.78 -27.60
N LEU A 316 -15.68 0.13 -26.54
CA LEU A 316 -14.74 0.73 -25.60
C LEU A 316 -13.29 0.58 -26.09
N ARG A 317 -12.51 1.65 -25.96
CA ARG A 317 -11.08 1.62 -26.29
C ARG A 317 -10.35 0.63 -25.35
N HIS A 318 -9.58 -0.29 -25.93
CA HIS A 318 -8.84 -1.32 -25.20
C HIS A 318 -7.63 -1.81 -26.01
N ALA A 319 -6.72 -2.51 -25.38
CA ALA A 319 -5.65 -3.25 -26.03
C ALA A 319 -6.20 -4.59 -26.56
N GLU A 320 -5.85 -4.94 -27.81
CA GLU A 320 -6.27 -6.22 -28.42
C GLU A 320 -5.45 -7.42 -27.89
N THR A 321 -4.26 -7.15 -27.38
CA THR A 321 -3.37 -8.14 -26.76
C THR A 321 -2.73 -7.55 -25.50
N ILE A 322 -2.35 -8.41 -24.59
CA ILE A 322 -1.60 -8.03 -23.39
C ILE A 322 -0.58 -9.11 -23.08
N THR A 323 0.63 -8.70 -22.69
CA THR A 323 1.68 -9.60 -22.18
C THR A 323 1.19 -10.28 -20.92
N LEU A 324 1.20 -11.61 -20.90
CA LEU A 324 0.68 -12.44 -19.82
C LEU A 324 1.82 -13.20 -19.12
N GLY A 325 1.92 -13.05 -17.82
CA GLY A 325 2.86 -13.81 -17.00
C GLY A 325 2.19 -14.50 -15.81
N ILE A 326 2.97 -15.33 -15.13
CA ILE A 326 2.55 -15.97 -13.88
C ILE A 326 3.54 -15.67 -12.76
N MET A 327 3.02 -15.69 -11.52
CA MET A 327 3.85 -15.66 -10.33
C MET A 327 4.19 -17.11 -9.93
N VAL A 328 5.47 -17.44 -9.93
CA VAL A 328 6.01 -18.72 -9.48
C VAL A 328 6.20 -18.64 -7.97
N GLU A 329 5.20 -19.07 -7.24
CA GLU A 329 5.14 -18.97 -5.78
C GLU A 329 4.53 -20.22 -5.11
N VAL A 330 3.90 -21.08 -5.91
CA VAL A 330 3.47 -22.42 -5.48
C VAL A 330 4.51 -23.44 -5.94
N PRO A 331 5.11 -24.24 -5.04
CA PRO A 331 6.22 -25.13 -5.37
C PRO A 331 5.97 -26.12 -6.51
N SER A 332 4.72 -26.55 -6.70
CA SER A 332 4.33 -27.46 -7.80
C SER A 332 4.70 -26.92 -9.18
N VAL A 333 4.61 -25.62 -9.41
CA VAL A 333 4.95 -24.98 -10.69
C VAL A 333 6.41 -25.19 -11.07
N CYS A 334 7.32 -25.20 -10.08
CA CYS A 334 8.74 -25.40 -10.33
C CYS A 334 9.04 -26.75 -11.00
N TYR A 335 8.23 -27.77 -10.75
CA TYR A 335 8.40 -29.11 -11.33
C TYR A 335 7.79 -29.27 -12.73
N ILE A 336 6.91 -28.35 -13.13
CA ILE A 336 6.20 -28.40 -14.40
C ILE A 336 6.35 -27.10 -15.20
N ILE A 337 7.36 -26.28 -14.89
CA ILE A 337 7.51 -24.93 -15.45
C ILE A 337 7.62 -24.95 -16.97
N ASP A 338 8.21 -25.98 -17.54
CA ASP A 338 8.37 -26.13 -18.99
C ASP A 338 7.02 -26.14 -19.72
N HIS A 339 5.96 -26.64 -19.09
CA HIS A 339 4.61 -26.65 -19.68
C HIS A 339 3.99 -25.23 -19.78
N PHE A 340 4.51 -24.27 -19.03
CA PHE A 340 4.04 -22.89 -19.07
C PHE A 340 4.78 -22.04 -20.10
N CYS A 341 5.99 -22.46 -20.55
CA CYS A 341 6.84 -21.65 -21.42
C CYS A 341 6.18 -21.27 -22.76
N ASP A 342 5.30 -22.13 -23.30
CA ASP A 342 4.56 -21.87 -24.54
C ASP A 342 3.25 -21.07 -24.28
N GLU A 343 2.88 -20.90 -23.01
CA GLU A 343 1.58 -20.34 -22.65
C GLU A 343 1.68 -18.95 -21.99
N VAL A 344 2.86 -18.56 -21.51
CA VAL A 344 3.05 -17.24 -20.86
C VAL A 344 4.31 -16.57 -21.39
N ASP A 345 4.31 -15.23 -21.33
CA ASP A 345 5.40 -14.41 -21.87
C ASP A 345 6.52 -14.17 -20.83
N PHE A 346 6.19 -14.25 -19.54
CA PHE A 346 7.17 -14.05 -18.46
C PHE A 346 6.80 -14.75 -17.17
N PHE A 347 7.81 -14.92 -16.32
CA PHE A 347 7.69 -15.46 -14.96
C PHE A 347 8.14 -14.42 -13.94
N SER A 348 7.41 -14.31 -12.84
CA SER A 348 7.79 -13.56 -11.64
C SER A 348 7.97 -14.55 -10.49
N ILE A 349 8.95 -14.35 -9.62
CA ILE A 349 9.17 -15.22 -8.46
C ILE A 349 8.58 -14.57 -7.21
N GLY A 350 7.52 -15.17 -6.65
CA GLY A 350 6.91 -14.80 -5.38
C GLY A 350 7.66 -15.44 -4.21
N SER A 351 8.79 -14.86 -3.82
CA SER A 351 9.71 -15.47 -2.86
C SER A 351 9.11 -15.68 -1.47
N ASN A 352 8.16 -14.84 -1.02
CA ASN A 352 7.55 -14.96 0.30
C ASN A 352 6.69 -16.23 0.37
N ASP A 353 5.68 -16.34 -0.50
CA ASP A 353 4.80 -17.52 -0.55
C ASP A 353 5.58 -18.78 -0.88
N MET A 354 6.54 -18.71 -1.81
CA MET A 354 7.41 -19.84 -2.12
C MET A 354 8.18 -20.33 -0.88
N THR A 355 8.73 -19.43 -0.08
CA THR A 355 9.45 -19.77 1.15
C THR A 355 8.53 -20.40 2.17
N GLN A 356 7.35 -19.78 2.39
CA GLN A 356 6.34 -20.30 3.33
C GLN A 356 5.92 -21.73 2.97
N TYR A 357 5.60 -21.97 1.69
CA TYR A 357 5.17 -23.30 1.25
C TYR A 357 6.30 -24.36 1.26
N LEU A 358 7.52 -23.97 0.90
CA LEU A 358 8.66 -24.92 0.87
C LEU A 358 9.12 -25.33 2.25
N TYR A 359 9.14 -24.40 3.19
CA TYR A 359 9.61 -24.63 4.55
C TYR A 359 8.47 -24.90 5.54
N ALA A 360 7.21 -24.76 5.14
CA ALA A 360 6.03 -24.85 6.00
C ALA A 360 6.17 -23.95 7.24
N VAL A 361 6.59 -22.70 7.02
CA VAL A 361 6.76 -21.66 8.05
C VAL A 361 5.95 -20.43 7.70
N ASP A 362 5.57 -19.65 8.73
CA ASP A 362 4.86 -18.39 8.58
C ASP A 362 5.81 -17.21 8.78
#